data_f5ac882e9a2ae4c8d9d3f35e352d1cc5
#
_entry.id   f5ac882e9a2ae4c8d9d3f35e352d1cc5
#
_cell.length_a   1.000
_cell.length_b   1.000
_cell.length_c   1.000
_cell.angle_alpha   90.00
_cell.angle_beta   90.00
_cell.angle_gamma   90.00
#
_symmetry.space_group_name_H-M   'P 1'
#
loop_
_entity.id
_entity.type
_entity.pdbx_description
1 polymer ?
#
loop_
_entity_poly.entity_id
_entity_poly.type
_entity_poly.pdbx_seq_one_letter_code
_entity_poly.pdbx_strand_id
1 'polypeptide(L)'
;PVVYEGLLSGGQLTQTTEIENFPGYPEGITGPELMDNIRNHALKLGADIRSGFITKVDFAAEAGKPHRAYVDDGTEIEAQTIIIATGASAKYLGLDDEKKYAGMGVSACATCDGFFYRKRVVAVVGGGDTACEEATYLAGLARKVYLIVRRNVLRASEKSAQRVKETPNIEILWEC
;
A
#
# COMPACT_ATOMS: atom_id res chain seq x y z
N PRO A 1 16.26 16.93 -9.33
CA PRO A 1 16.31 15.91 -8.29
C PRO A 1 16.90 14.61 -8.82
N VAL A 2 17.51 13.81 -7.93
CA VAL A 2 17.95 12.44 -8.21
C VAL A 2 16.92 11.50 -7.54
N VAL A 3 16.48 10.49 -8.28
CA VAL A 3 15.51 9.49 -7.81
C VAL A 3 16.11 8.11 -7.95
N TYR A 4 16.13 7.34 -6.86
CA TYR A 4 16.47 5.91 -6.89
C TYR A 4 15.17 5.11 -6.83
N GLU A 5 14.89 4.35 -7.90
CA GLU A 5 13.59 3.71 -8.09
C GLU A 5 13.44 2.32 -7.45
N GLY A 6 14.50 1.84 -6.79
CA GLY A 6 14.46 0.55 -6.09
C GLY A 6 14.37 -0.66 -7.02
N LEU A 7 14.00 -1.80 -6.45
CA LEU A 7 13.92 -3.08 -7.18
C LEU A 7 12.68 -3.19 -8.08
N LEU A 8 11.60 -2.50 -7.72
CA LEU A 8 10.34 -2.50 -8.48
C LEU A 8 10.06 -1.08 -8.96
N SER A 9 10.60 -0.74 -10.11
CA SER A 9 10.35 0.56 -10.75
C SER A 9 8.86 0.75 -10.98
N GLY A 10 8.32 1.91 -10.56
CA GLY A 10 6.89 2.21 -10.61
C GLY A 10 6.04 1.64 -9.46
N GLY A 11 6.64 0.81 -8.60
CA GLY A 11 6.01 0.33 -7.35
C GLY A 11 4.76 -0.53 -7.56
N GLN A 12 3.86 -0.52 -6.59
CA GLN A 12 2.68 -1.41 -6.57
C GLN A 12 1.73 -1.21 -7.74
N LEU A 13 1.62 -0.01 -8.29
CA LEU A 13 0.73 0.25 -9.42
C LEU A 13 1.11 -0.55 -10.67
N THR A 14 2.38 -0.92 -10.84
CA THR A 14 2.81 -1.76 -11.96
C THR A 14 2.25 -3.19 -11.90
N GLN A 15 1.73 -3.61 -10.75
CA GLN A 15 1.09 -4.92 -10.55
C GLN A 15 -0.43 -4.87 -10.76
N THR A 16 -1.00 -3.69 -10.99
CA THR A 16 -2.43 -3.48 -11.21
C THR A 16 -2.72 -3.48 -12.70
N THR A 17 -3.73 -4.27 -13.11
CA THR A 17 -4.09 -4.40 -14.54
C THR A 17 -4.80 -3.16 -15.06
N GLU A 18 -5.79 -2.65 -14.33
CA GLU A 18 -6.63 -1.52 -14.76
C GLU A 18 -6.85 -0.54 -13.61
N ILE A 19 -6.71 0.75 -13.91
CA ILE A 19 -6.88 1.87 -12.98
C ILE A 19 -7.92 2.80 -13.58
N GLU A 20 -9.09 2.87 -12.96
CA GLU A 20 -10.22 3.70 -13.40
C GLU A 20 -10.37 5.00 -12.60
N ASN A 21 -9.67 5.13 -11.49
CA ASN A 21 -9.83 6.22 -10.53
C ASN A 21 -8.68 7.24 -10.51
N PHE A 22 -7.79 7.21 -11.52
CA PHE A 22 -6.74 8.22 -11.64
C PHE A 22 -7.21 9.38 -12.52
N PRO A 23 -7.19 10.64 -12.02
CA PRO A 23 -7.65 11.79 -12.79
C PRO A 23 -6.91 11.98 -14.11
N GLY A 24 -7.65 12.26 -15.18
CA GLY A 24 -7.10 12.47 -16.53
C GLY A 24 -7.21 11.27 -17.46
N TYR A 25 -7.68 10.12 -16.96
CA TYR A 25 -7.90 8.89 -17.76
C TYR A 25 -9.34 8.40 -17.60
N PRO A 26 -10.32 9.04 -18.27
CA PRO A 26 -11.74 8.70 -18.10
C PRO A 26 -12.11 7.30 -18.59
N GLU A 27 -11.33 6.73 -19.50
CA GLU A 27 -11.51 5.36 -20.03
C GLU A 27 -10.65 4.32 -19.25
N GLY A 28 -10.00 4.73 -18.16
CA GLY A 28 -9.03 3.92 -17.45
C GLY A 28 -7.65 3.89 -18.13
N ILE A 29 -6.70 3.30 -17.44
CA ILE A 29 -5.33 3.07 -17.91
C ILE A 29 -4.73 1.87 -17.17
N THR A 30 -3.82 1.13 -17.80
CA THR A 30 -3.11 0.07 -17.10
C THR A 30 -2.08 0.63 -16.12
N GLY A 31 -1.85 -0.09 -15.02
CA GLY A 31 -0.86 0.33 -14.01
C GLY A 31 0.54 0.54 -14.59
N PRO A 32 1.09 -0.39 -15.38
CA PRO A 32 2.38 -0.21 -16.04
C PRO A 32 2.44 1.04 -16.92
N GLU A 33 1.44 1.25 -17.76
CA GLU A 33 1.38 2.41 -18.67
C GLU A 33 1.29 3.73 -17.91
N LEU A 34 0.48 3.79 -16.84
CA LEU A 34 0.41 4.97 -15.98
C LEU A 34 1.77 5.30 -15.37
N MET A 35 2.46 4.28 -14.84
CA MET A 35 3.76 4.51 -14.20
C MET A 35 4.85 4.88 -15.21
N ASP A 36 4.82 4.35 -16.42
CA ASP A 36 5.70 4.77 -17.51
C ASP A 36 5.44 6.23 -17.92
N ASN A 37 4.19 6.64 -18.00
CA ASN A 37 3.81 8.03 -18.29
C ASN A 37 4.31 8.99 -17.20
N ILE A 38 4.15 8.64 -15.93
CA ILE A 38 4.64 9.43 -14.79
C ILE A 38 6.17 9.51 -14.80
N ARG A 39 6.85 8.38 -15.05
CA ARG A 39 8.31 8.33 -15.16
C ARG A 39 8.82 9.22 -16.29
N ASN A 40 8.25 9.11 -17.48
CA ASN A 40 8.62 9.91 -18.64
C ASN A 40 8.36 11.40 -18.40
N HIS A 41 7.29 11.73 -17.68
CA HIS A 41 7.01 13.12 -17.28
C HIS A 41 8.10 13.65 -16.33
N ALA A 42 8.52 12.88 -15.34
CA ALA A 42 9.58 13.26 -14.43
C ALA A 42 10.93 13.48 -15.18
N LEU A 43 11.29 12.58 -16.09
CA LEU A 43 12.47 12.70 -16.94
C LEU A 43 12.44 13.97 -17.80
N LYS A 44 11.29 14.26 -18.43
CA LYS A 44 11.09 15.49 -19.23
C LYS A 44 11.29 16.76 -18.41
N LEU A 45 10.97 16.72 -17.13
CA LEU A 45 11.18 17.84 -16.20
C LEU A 45 12.60 17.87 -15.59
N GLY A 46 13.51 17.02 -16.05
CA GLY A 46 14.91 17.01 -15.64
C GLY A 46 15.22 16.21 -14.39
N ALA A 47 14.35 15.26 -13.99
CA ALA A 47 14.71 14.31 -12.96
C ALA A 47 15.75 13.33 -13.46
N ASP A 48 16.79 13.08 -12.64
CA ASP A 48 17.80 12.04 -12.86
C ASP A 48 17.34 10.77 -12.16
N ILE A 49 16.79 9.82 -12.93
CA ILE A 49 16.25 8.57 -12.39
C ILE A 49 17.29 7.47 -12.58
N ARG A 50 17.68 6.87 -11.47
CA ARG A 50 18.74 5.85 -11.40
C ARG A 50 18.19 4.53 -10.88
N SER A 51 18.71 3.44 -11.42
CA SER A 51 18.51 2.10 -10.87
C SER A 51 19.32 1.92 -9.60
N GLY A 52 18.82 1.10 -8.67
CA GLY A 52 19.42 0.85 -7.37
C GLY A 52 18.49 1.27 -6.24
N PHE A 53 18.84 0.89 -5.02
CA PHE A 53 18.06 1.24 -3.84
C PHE A 53 18.94 1.80 -2.72
N ILE A 54 18.36 2.67 -1.91
CA ILE A 54 19.04 3.24 -0.76
C ILE A 54 18.97 2.26 0.41
N THR A 55 20.14 1.86 0.89
CA THR A 55 20.28 0.90 2.00
C THR A 55 20.32 1.58 3.37
N LYS A 56 20.81 2.82 3.42
CA LYS A 56 20.98 3.59 4.65
C LYS A 56 20.90 5.08 4.38
N VAL A 57 20.44 5.84 5.36
CA VAL A 57 20.48 7.30 5.37
C VAL A 57 21.06 7.77 6.71
N ASP A 58 22.03 8.69 6.66
CA ASP A 58 22.55 9.40 7.82
C ASP A 58 22.08 10.87 7.75
N PHE A 59 21.17 11.24 8.63
CA PHE A 59 20.65 12.61 8.69
C PHE A 59 21.64 13.50 9.42
N ALA A 60 21.99 14.63 8.82
CA ALA A 60 22.82 15.64 9.47
C ALA A 60 22.08 16.23 10.69
N ALA A 61 22.77 16.29 11.82
CA ALA A 61 22.25 16.88 13.05
C ALA A 61 22.27 18.42 13.04
N GLU A 62 23.20 19.00 12.25
CA GLU A 62 23.38 20.44 12.14
C GLU A 62 22.65 21.02 10.95
N ALA A 63 21.97 22.15 11.15
CA ALA A 63 21.30 22.87 10.06
C ALA A 63 22.30 23.30 8.97
N GLY A 64 21.94 23.11 7.70
CA GLY A 64 22.76 23.47 6.56
C GLY A 64 23.86 22.48 6.19
N LYS A 65 24.06 21.40 6.96
CA LYS A 65 24.87 20.27 6.55
C LYS A 65 24.11 19.32 5.64
N PRO A 66 24.76 18.74 4.62
CA PRO A 66 24.10 17.75 3.78
C PRO A 66 23.82 16.45 4.54
N HIS A 67 22.70 15.81 4.22
CA HIS A 67 22.41 14.43 4.58
C HIS A 67 23.18 13.48 3.67
N ARG A 68 23.45 12.27 4.13
CA ARG A 68 24.10 11.22 3.35
C ARG A 68 23.17 10.05 3.12
N ALA A 69 23.14 9.54 1.90
CA ALA A 69 22.45 8.33 1.52
C ALA A 69 23.43 7.34 0.89
N TYR A 70 23.24 6.05 1.15
CA TYR A 70 24.12 4.98 0.69
C TYR A 70 23.31 4.06 -0.24
N VAL A 71 23.82 3.91 -1.46
CA VAL A 71 23.23 3.03 -2.47
C VAL A 71 23.72 1.60 -2.25
N ASP A 72 22.99 0.63 -2.76
CA ASP A 72 23.31 -0.81 -2.67
C ASP A 72 24.64 -1.21 -3.35
N ASP A 73 25.12 -0.42 -4.31
CA ASP A 73 26.43 -0.59 -4.95
C ASP A 73 27.62 0.01 -4.15
N GLY A 74 27.34 0.59 -2.98
CA GLY A 74 28.31 1.25 -2.12
C GLY A 74 28.55 2.74 -2.43
N THR A 75 27.85 3.31 -3.40
CA THR A 75 27.95 4.74 -3.71
C THR A 75 27.37 5.57 -2.56
N GLU A 76 28.12 6.59 -2.11
CA GLU A 76 27.64 7.60 -1.15
C GLU A 76 27.17 8.85 -1.89
N ILE A 77 26.04 9.40 -1.46
CA ILE A 77 25.41 10.59 -2.04
C ILE A 77 25.17 11.60 -0.93
N GLU A 78 25.51 12.86 -1.20
CA GLU A 78 25.14 13.98 -0.34
C GLU A 78 23.98 14.76 -0.93
N ALA A 79 23.01 15.12 -0.09
CA ALA A 79 21.84 15.90 -0.48
C ALA A 79 21.42 16.86 0.64
N GLN A 80 21.01 18.08 0.27
CA GLN A 80 20.47 19.06 1.21
C GLN A 80 19.10 18.66 1.77
N THR A 81 18.31 17.91 0.98
CA THR A 81 17.01 17.40 1.36
C THR A 81 16.83 15.97 0.83
N ILE A 82 16.14 15.14 1.61
CA ILE A 82 15.81 13.76 1.23
C ILE A 82 14.29 13.58 1.34
N ILE A 83 13.69 13.02 0.30
CA ILE A 83 12.30 12.59 0.30
C ILE A 83 12.29 11.06 0.38
N ILE A 84 11.74 10.52 1.47
CA ILE A 84 11.57 9.08 1.65
C ILE A 84 10.21 8.67 1.07
N ALA A 85 10.25 7.99 -0.08
CA ALA A 85 9.07 7.57 -0.82
C ALA A 85 9.14 6.06 -1.14
N THR A 86 9.45 5.25 -0.13
CA THR A 86 9.75 3.81 -0.27
C THR A 86 8.51 2.93 -0.50
N GLY A 87 7.33 3.54 -0.50
CA GLY A 87 6.08 2.81 -0.68
C GLY A 87 5.74 1.89 0.48
N ALA A 88 4.91 0.89 0.21
CA ALA A 88 4.51 -0.13 1.15
C ALA A 88 4.34 -1.47 0.44
N SER A 89 4.46 -2.55 1.18
CA SER A 89 4.14 -3.89 0.71
C SER A 89 3.06 -4.50 1.58
N ALA A 90 2.13 -5.21 0.95
CA ALA A 90 1.09 -5.94 1.65
C ALA A 90 1.71 -7.02 2.55
N LYS A 91 1.16 -7.17 3.76
CA LYS A 91 1.50 -8.26 4.66
C LYS A 91 0.49 -9.37 4.49
N TYR A 92 0.95 -10.49 4.00
CA TYR A 92 0.17 -11.72 3.90
C TYR A 92 0.34 -12.57 5.17
N LEU A 93 -0.54 -13.54 5.36
CA LEU A 93 -0.47 -14.49 6.49
C LEU A 93 0.64 -15.52 6.32
N GLY A 94 1.08 -15.74 5.09
CA GLY A 94 2.09 -16.73 4.74
C GLY A 94 1.51 -18.13 4.48
N LEU A 95 0.23 -18.20 4.14
CA LEU A 95 -0.44 -19.44 3.77
C LEU A 95 -0.12 -19.82 2.31
N ASP A 96 0.08 -21.10 2.04
CA ASP A 96 0.44 -21.59 0.70
C ASP A 96 -0.58 -21.21 -0.37
N ASP A 97 -1.85 -21.18 -0.01
CA ASP A 97 -2.95 -20.90 -0.93
C ASP A 97 -3.14 -19.39 -1.22
N GLU A 98 -2.52 -18.47 -0.49
CA GLU A 98 -2.69 -17.04 -0.70
C GLU A 98 -2.31 -16.63 -2.13
N LYS A 99 -1.18 -17.10 -2.62
CA LYS A 99 -0.73 -16.84 -3.99
C LYS A 99 -1.65 -17.44 -5.04
N LYS A 100 -2.19 -18.63 -4.76
CA LYS A 100 -3.10 -19.36 -5.67
C LYS A 100 -4.42 -18.61 -5.86
N TYR A 101 -4.93 -18.00 -4.80
CA TYR A 101 -6.21 -17.29 -4.81
C TYR A 101 -6.08 -15.76 -4.89
N ALA A 102 -4.87 -15.25 -5.10
CA ALA A 102 -4.66 -13.81 -5.31
C ALA A 102 -5.50 -13.32 -6.51
N GLY A 103 -6.34 -12.30 -6.29
CA GLY A 103 -7.31 -11.80 -7.28
C GLY A 103 -8.54 -12.70 -7.51
N MET A 104 -8.59 -13.90 -6.89
CA MET A 104 -9.70 -14.85 -7.01
C MET A 104 -10.38 -15.13 -5.67
N GLY A 105 -10.25 -14.25 -4.71
CA GLY A 105 -10.83 -14.40 -3.36
C GLY A 105 -9.90 -13.94 -2.24
N VAL A 106 -8.60 -13.90 -2.47
CA VAL A 106 -7.60 -13.33 -1.56
C VAL A 106 -7.09 -12.02 -2.11
N SER A 107 -7.22 -10.96 -1.33
CA SER A 107 -6.78 -9.61 -1.66
C SER A 107 -6.14 -8.96 -0.44
N ALA A 108 -5.21 -8.04 -0.68
CA ALA A 108 -4.62 -7.19 0.34
C ALA A 108 -5.04 -5.71 0.17
N CYS A 109 -6.08 -5.45 -0.63
CA CYS A 109 -6.59 -4.10 -0.88
C CYS A 109 -8.11 -4.12 -1.01
N ALA A 110 -8.81 -3.77 0.05
CA ALA A 110 -10.28 -3.77 0.04
C ALA A 110 -10.85 -2.71 -0.92
N THR A 111 -10.21 -1.56 -1.06
CA THR A 111 -10.66 -0.50 -1.96
C THR A 111 -10.45 -0.85 -3.43
N CYS A 112 -9.44 -1.68 -3.74
CA CYS A 112 -9.18 -2.15 -5.10
C CYS A 112 -10.20 -3.20 -5.55
N ASP A 113 -10.43 -4.21 -4.70
CA ASP A 113 -11.14 -5.43 -5.09
C ASP A 113 -12.54 -5.57 -4.46
N GLY A 114 -12.86 -4.76 -3.46
CA GLY A 114 -14.09 -4.90 -2.67
C GLY A 114 -15.37 -4.84 -3.50
N PHE A 115 -15.36 -4.13 -4.61
CA PHE A 115 -16.51 -4.05 -5.51
C PHE A 115 -16.94 -5.41 -6.07
N PHE A 116 -15.99 -6.30 -6.38
CA PHE A 116 -16.26 -7.65 -6.90
C PHE A 116 -16.96 -8.56 -5.88
N TYR A 117 -16.90 -8.20 -4.59
CA TYR A 117 -17.49 -8.96 -3.48
C TYR A 117 -18.76 -8.33 -2.92
N ARG A 118 -19.41 -7.44 -3.68
CA ARG A 118 -20.71 -6.86 -3.28
C ARG A 118 -21.74 -7.93 -2.95
N LYS A 119 -22.47 -7.70 -1.85
CA LYS A 119 -23.51 -8.62 -1.32
C LYS A 119 -22.99 -10.03 -0.95
N ARG A 120 -21.68 -10.24 -0.95
CA ARG A 120 -21.06 -11.49 -0.50
C ARG A 120 -20.77 -11.43 0.99
N VAL A 121 -20.37 -12.57 1.54
CA VAL A 121 -19.77 -12.66 2.86
C VAL A 121 -18.26 -12.62 2.66
N VAL A 122 -17.59 -11.75 3.40
CA VAL A 122 -16.14 -11.55 3.31
C VAL A 122 -15.51 -11.63 4.69
N ALA A 123 -14.21 -11.91 4.72
CA ALA A 123 -13.42 -11.88 5.95
C ALA A 123 -12.26 -10.90 5.78
N VAL A 124 -11.96 -10.16 6.83
CA VAL A 124 -10.77 -9.30 6.96
C VAL A 124 -9.93 -9.84 8.10
N VAL A 125 -8.63 -10.04 7.88
CA VAL A 125 -7.72 -10.56 8.89
C VAL A 125 -6.82 -9.45 9.40
N GLY A 126 -6.93 -9.16 10.71
CA GLY A 126 -6.13 -8.13 11.35
C GLY A 126 -6.87 -7.42 12.47
N GLY A 127 -6.16 -6.59 13.24
CA GLY A 127 -6.74 -5.84 14.36
C GLY A 127 -6.13 -4.44 14.53
N GLY A 128 -5.42 -3.94 13.52
CA GLY A 128 -4.91 -2.56 13.46
C GLY A 128 -5.83 -1.63 12.67
N ASP A 129 -5.44 -0.36 12.53
CA ASP A 129 -6.25 0.65 11.83
C ASP A 129 -6.61 0.22 10.40
N THR A 130 -5.66 -0.26 9.61
CA THR A 130 -5.92 -0.74 8.24
C THR A 130 -7.03 -1.80 8.20
N ALA A 131 -6.96 -2.81 9.07
CA ALA A 131 -7.98 -3.87 9.09
C ALA A 131 -9.37 -3.33 9.49
N CYS A 132 -9.41 -2.39 10.44
CA CYS A 132 -10.66 -1.76 10.87
C CYS A 132 -11.26 -0.87 9.77
N GLU A 133 -10.44 -0.10 9.08
CA GLU A 133 -10.85 0.75 7.97
C GLU A 133 -11.36 -0.07 6.79
N GLU A 134 -10.62 -1.11 6.40
CA GLU A 134 -11.02 -2.02 5.32
C GLU A 134 -12.29 -2.80 5.65
N ALA A 135 -12.44 -3.29 6.90
CA ALA A 135 -13.66 -3.95 7.34
C ALA A 135 -14.87 -3.00 7.28
N THR A 136 -14.68 -1.75 7.70
CA THR A 136 -15.73 -0.73 7.65
C THR A 136 -16.10 -0.38 6.20
N TYR A 137 -15.11 -0.24 5.32
CA TYR A 137 -15.33 -0.01 3.90
C TYR A 137 -16.11 -1.18 3.26
N LEU A 138 -15.65 -2.41 3.48
CA LEU A 138 -16.30 -3.61 2.95
C LEU A 138 -17.71 -3.81 3.52
N ALA A 139 -18.00 -3.37 4.72
CA ALA A 139 -19.34 -3.44 5.31
C ALA A 139 -20.36 -2.60 4.51
N GLY A 140 -19.93 -1.54 3.83
CA GLY A 140 -20.76 -0.77 2.90
C GLY A 140 -21.11 -1.52 1.59
N LEU A 141 -20.37 -2.54 1.25
CA LEU A 141 -20.49 -3.30 0.01
C LEU A 141 -21.01 -4.73 0.24
N ALA A 142 -20.46 -5.41 1.21
CA ALA A 142 -20.71 -6.82 1.51
C ALA A 142 -22.00 -7.02 2.32
N ARG A 143 -22.57 -8.19 2.23
CA ARG A 143 -23.71 -8.59 3.08
C ARG A 143 -23.26 -8.77 4.55
N LYS A 144 -22.09 -9.32 4.76
CA LYS A 144 -21.51 -9.60 6.09
C LYS A 144 -19.99 -9.51 6.00
N VAL A 145 -19.36 -8.95 7.01
CA VAL A 145 -17.91 -8.92 7.18
C VAL A 145 -17.55 -9.63 8.48
N TYR A 146 -16.65 -10.59 8.42
CA TYR A 146 -15.99 -11.16 9.58
C TYR A 146 -14.62 -10.49 9.76
N LEU A 147 -14.40 -9.83 10.90
CA LEU A 147 -13.09 -9.30 11.27
C LEU A 147 -12.39 -10.30 12.18
N ILE A 148 -11.41 -11.02 11.65
CA ILE A 148 -10.67 -12.08 12.34
C ILE A 148 -9.48 -11.46 13.07
N VAL A 149 -9.47 -11.55 14.39
CA VAL A 149 -8.47 -10.91 15.25
C VAL A 149 -7.77 -11.93 16.12
N ARG A 150 -6.45 -12.05 15.95
CA ARG A 150 -5.61 -12.99 16.72
C ARG A 150 -5.62 -12.76 18.24
N ARG A 151 -5.97 -11.57 18.70
CA ARG A 151 -6.00 -11.18 20.11
C ARG A 151 -7.43 -10.89 20.54
N ASN A 152 -7.64 -10.71 21.85
CA ASN A 152 -8.93 -10.28 22.40
C ASN A 152 -9.13 -8.75 22.40
N VAL A 153 -8.27 -8.01 21.70
CA VAL A 153 -8.27 -6.55 21.63
C VAL A 153 -7.82 -6.06 20.26
N LEU A 154 -8.47 -5.01 19.76
CA LEU A 154 -8.01 -4.25 18.59
C LEU A 154 -6.85 -3.34 19.00
N ARG A 155 -5.84 -3.24 18.12
CA ARG A 155 -4.72 -2.29 18.25
C ARG A 155 -4.93 -1.02 17.45
N ALA A 156 -6.09 -0.91 16.78
CA ALA A 156 -6.50 0.27 16.05
C ALA A 156 -6.73 1.45 16.99
N SER A 157 -6.76 2.66 16.44
CA SER A 157 -7.20 3.86 17.15
C SER A 157 -8.61 3.63 17.74
N GLU A 158 -8.89 4.28 18.86
CA GLU A 158 -10.18 4.15 19.53
C GLU A 158 -11.34 4.45 18.58
N LYS A 159 -11.20 5.46 17.75
CA LYS A 159 -12.21 5.86 16.75
C LYS A 159 -12.46 4.78 15.70
N SER A 160 -11.41 4.15 15.15
CA SER A 160 -11.52 3.06 14.17
C SER A 160 -12.11 1.81 14.82
N ALA A 161 -11.68 1.47 16.04
CA ALA A 161 -12.19 0.33 16.79
C ALA A 161 -13.68 0.49 17.16
N GLN A 162 -14.09 1.68 17.56
CA GLN A 162 -15.49 1.98 17.86
C GLN A 162 -16.37 1.86 16.62
N ARG A 163 -15.94 2.42 15.48
CA ARG A 163 -16.69 2.33 14.23
C ARG A 163 -16.95 0.89 13.81
N VAL A 164 -15.95 0.01 13.91
CA VAL A 164 -16.13 -1.42 13.63
C VAL A 164 -17.18 -2.05 14.54
N LYS A 165 -17.13 -1.78 15.85
CA LYS A 165 -18.07 -2.32 16.84
C LYS A 165 -19.51 -1.84 16.63
N GLU A 166 -19.67 -0.63 16.13
CA GLU A 166 -20.98 -0.01 15.87
C GLU A 166 -21.56 -0.38 14.50
N THR A 167 -20.79 -1.00 13.61
CA THR A 167 -21.23 -1.38 12.26
C THR A 167 -21.98 -2.70 12.30
N PRO A 168 -23.31 -2.72 12.01
CA PRO A 168 -24.19 -3.86 12.32
C PRO A 168 -23.86 -5.18 11.59
N ASN A 169 -23.26 -5.09 10.40
CA ASN A 169 -22.92 -6.25 9.58
C ASN A 169 -21.44 -6.65 9.70
N ILE A 170 -20.70 -6.08 10.66
CA ILE A 170 -19.37 -6.56 11.05
C ILE A 170 -19.50 -7.45 12.29
N GLU A 171 -18.90 -8.62 12.22
CA GLU A 171 -18.76 -9.53 13.37
C GLU A 171 -17.26 -9.74 13.63
N ILE A 172 -16.85 -9.48 14.87
CA ILE A 172 -15.45 -9.65 15.25
C ILE A 172 -15.28 -11.05 15.82
N LEU A 173 -14.38 -11.81 15.22
CA LEU A 173 -13.96 -13.13 15.71
C LEU A 173 -12.62 -12.95 16.44
N TRP A 174 -12.68 -13.11 17.75
CA TRP A 174 -11.52 -12.93 18.62
C TRP A 174 -10.73 -14.23 18.79
N GLU A 175 -9.43 -14.09 19.04
CA GLU A 175 -8.53 -15.20 19.41
C GLU A 175 -8.46 -16.33 18.38
N CYS A 176 -8.56 -15.95 17.09
CA CYS A 176 -8.46 -16.86 15.95
C CYS A 176 -7.08 -16.81 15.27
#